data_9d516e47addc981a1bbfcd618e43c777
#
_entry.id   9d516e47addc981a1bbfcd618e43c777
#
_cell.length_a   1.000
_cell.length_b   1.000
_cell.length_c   1.000
_cell.angle_alpha   90.00
_cell.angle_beta   90.00
_cell.angle_gamma   90.00
#
_symmetry.space_group_name_H-M   'P 1'
#
loop_
_entity.id
_entity.type
_entity.pdbx_description
1 polymer ?
#
loop_
_entity_poly.entity_id
_entity_poly.type
_entity_poly.pdbx_seq_one_letter_code
_entity_poly.pdbx_strand_id
1 'polypeptide(L)'
;MLRAGLFALLALFAAVPGSPTRAGPAPGPSQVVQSGASAAATPAAFALDQEAAFALSRSVIGTRPVARVMRDQDGREVSLAEFRGKPLLVNFIYTGCFQVCPTTSRALNGAVKAMRERFGSDQFNIVSIGFDQPTDSPASLRIYAGQQRIDVSNWRFLSPRGEDVPALARDFGFSYTRSPIGFDHTLQVSILDAEGRIHRQVYGDAFGADSLGEPLKQLIAGNMLADTQGLDDLIGRVRILCSVYDPLTGKYRTDYTLYVELAGGITFVLAMLWFALSEWRNRRRSRRMAMG
;
A
#
# COMPACT_ATOMS: atom_id res chain seq x y z
N MET A 1 37.22 -0.62 48.68
CA MET A 1 37.48 -2.09 48.86
C MET A 1 36.79 -2.77 47.70
N LEU A 2 37.54 -3.09 46.67
CA LEU A 2 38.10 -4.38 46.22
C LEU A 2 36.97 -5.37 45.85
N ARG A 3 36.87 -5.95 44.68
CA ARG A 3 37.85 -6.65 43.82
C ARG A 3 37.34 -6.91 42.42
N ALA A 4 38.25 -6.80 41.49
CA ALA A 4 38.21 -7.24 40.12
C ALA A 4 37.97 -8.75 39.97
N GLY A 5 37.33 -9.14 38.88
CA GLY A 5 37.18 -10.54 38.43
C GLY A 5 37.23 -10.60 36.90
N LEU A 6 38.48 -10.74 36.42
CA LEU A 6 38.87 -11.00 35.04
C LEU A 6 38.64 -12.48 34.74
N PHE A 7 37.82 -12.83 33.71
CA PHE A 7 37.84 -14.18 33.11
C PHE A 7 38.09 -14.08 31.61
N ALA A 8 39.32 -14.45 31.26
CA ALA A 8 39.74 -14.79 29.93
C ALA A 8 39.20 -16.16 29.56
N LEU A 9 38.58 -16.31 28.37
CA LEU A 9 38.32 -17.62 27.78
C LEU A 9 39.05 -17.74 26.46
N LEU A 10 40.01 -18.67 26.42
CA LEU A 10 40.82 -19.08 25.30
C LEU A 10 39.98 -19.61 24.14
N ALA A 11 40.29 -19.16 22.94
CA ALA A 11 39.86 -19.77 21.70
C ALA A 11 40.74 -20.98 21.38
N LEU A 12 40.12 -22.14 21.22
CA LEU A 12 40.79 -23.38 20.73
C LEU A 12 40.52 -23.47 19.21
N PHE A 13 41.56 -23.19 18.40
CA PHE A 13 41.58 -23.48 16.96
C PHE A 13 41.98 -24.96 16.78
N ALA A 14 41.05 -25.79 16.30
CA ALA A 14 41.35 -27.13 15.82
C ALA A 14 41.69 -27.08 14.35
N ALA A 15 42.96 -27.35 14.01
CA ALA A 15 43.46 -27.54 12.66
C ALA A 15 43.02 -28.90 12.11
N VAL A 16 42.34 -28.91 10.95
CA VAL A 16 42.05 -30.14 10.18
C VAL A 16 43.19 -30.35 9.15
N PRO A 17 43.84 -31.49 9.10
CA PRO A 17 44.89 -31.75 8.10
C PRO A 17 44.26 -32.05 6.75
N GLY A 18 44.68 -31.31 5.72
CA GLY A 18 44.31 -31.50 4.33
C GLY A 18 44.94 -32.73 3.72
N SER A 19 44.15 -33.58 3.06
CA SER A 19 44.62 -34.69 2.23
C SER A 19 45.06 -34.20 0.86
N PRO A 20 46.15 -34.72 0.27
CA PRO A 20 46.60 -34.29 -1.06
C PRO A 20 45.75 -34.93 -2.14
N THR A 21 45.09 -34.11 -2.92
CA THR A 21 44.35 -34.49 -4.12
C THR A 21 45.33 -34.70 -5.28
N ARG A 22 45.37 -35.94 -5.77
CA ARG A 22 46.19 -36.44 -6.88
C ARG A 22 45.66 -35.82 -8.19
N ALA A 23 46.48 -35.03 -8.86
CA ALA A 23 46.18 -34.45 -10.18
C ALA A 23 46.14 -35.57 -11.24
N GLY A 24 44.97 -35.73 -11.89
CA GLY A 24 44.78 -36.53 -13.09
C GLY A 24 45.17 -35.73 -14.35
N PRO A 25 45.54 -36.39 -15.46
CA PRO A 25 45.98 -35.69 -16.66
C PRO A 25 44.86 -34.92 -17.34
N ALA A 26 45.22 -33.73 -17.83
CA ALA A 26 44.31 -32.83 -18.54
C ALA A 26 43.80 -33.48 -19.85
N PRO A 27 42.50 -33.38 -20.14
CA PRO A 27 41.97 -33.71 -21.47
C PRO A 27 42.34 -32.62 -22.48
N GLY A 28 42.79 -33.04 -23.66
CA GLY A 28 43.17 -32.18 -24.78
C GLY A 28 42.03 -31.32 -25.32
N PRO A 29 42.30 -30.33 -26.16
CA PRO A 29 41.29 -29.39 -26.63
C PRO A 29 40.26 -30.05 -27.51
N SER A 30 39.09 -30.29 -26.98
CA SER A 30 37.90 -30.64 -27.77
C SER A 30 37.48 -29.44 -28.61
N GLN A 31 37.55 -29.62 -29.92
CA GLN A 31 37.01 -28.66 -30.88
C GLN A 31 35.52 -28.50 -30.61
N VAL A 32 35.18 -27.33 -30.10
CA VAL A 32 33.77 -26.89 -30.02
C VAL A 32 33.28 -26.65 -31.44
N VAL A 33 32.54 -27.62 -31.98
CA VAL A 33 31.71 -27.42 -33.16
C VAL A 33 30.70 -26.34 -32.77
N GLN A 34 30.95 -25.12 -33.23
CA GLN A 34 29.93 -24.05 -33.20
C GLN A 34 28.85 -24.45 -34.20
N SER A 35 27.88 -25.26 -33.73
CA SER A 35 26.59 -25.33 -34.36
C SER A 35 25.95 -23.97 -34.21
N GLY A 36 25.88 -23.24 -35.33
CA GLY A 36 25.12 -22.01 -35.43
C GLY A 36 23.64 -22.30 -35.12
N ALA A 37 23.31 -22.35 -33.82
CA ALA A 37 21.92 -22.20 -33.40
C ALA A 37 21.58 -20.73 -33.71
N SER A 38 20.89 -20.56 -34.83
CA SER A 38 20.09 -19.37 -35.09
C SER A 38 19.36 -19.07 -33.77
N ALA A 39 19.80 -18.03 -33.09
CA ALA A 39 19.05 -17.53 -31.94
C ALA A 39 17.69 -17.17 -32.48
N ALA A 40 16.73 -18.06 -32.29
CA ALA A 40 15.34 -17.74 -32.45
C ALA A 40 15.10 -16.50 -31.61
N ALA A 41 14.85 -15.38 -32.26
CA ALA A 41 14.46 -14.13 -31.65
C ALA A 41 13.19 -14.40 -30.84
N THR A 42 13.39 -14.71 -29.58
CA THR A 42 12.32 -14.98 -28.61
C THR A 42 11.85 -13.65 -28.05
N PRO A 43 10.69 -13.53 -27.68
CA PRO A 43 9.57 -12.71 -28.03
C PRO A 43 9.58 -11.38 -27.29
N ALA A 44 10.45 -10.46 -27.68
CA ALA A 44 10.32 -9.05 -27.27
C ALA A 44 9.01 -8.41 -27.79
N ALA A 45 8.34 -9.05 -28.74
CA ALA A 45 7.09 -8.57 -29.34
C ALA A 45 5.87 -8.62 -28.39
N PHE A 46 5.95 -9.37 -27.30
CA PHE A 46 4.84 -9.58 -26.35
C PHE A 46 5.15 -9.09 -24.94
N ALA A 47 6.34 -8.55 -24.69
CA ALA A 47 6.70 -7.99 -23.41
C ALA A 47 6.31 -6.52 -23.35
N LEU A 48 5.77 -6.11 -22.21
CA LEU A 48 5.44 -4.72 -21.92
C LEU A 48 6.74 -3.91 -21.80
N ASP A 49 6.79 -2.74 -22.46
CA ASP A 49 7.84 -1.75 -22.17
C ASP A 49 7.61 -1.17 -20.77
N GLN A 50 8.36 -1.67 -19.80
CA GLN A 50 8.22 -1.32 -18.39
C GLN A 50 8.48 0.17 -18.13
N GLU A 51 9.48 0.77 -18.82
CA GLU A 51 9.81 2.17 -18.61
C GLU A 51 8.69 3.09 -19.13
N ALA A 52 8.21 2.83 -20.34
CA ALA A 52 7.07 3.55 -20.93
C ALA A 52 5.80 3.35 -20.09
N ALA A 53 5.55 2.14 -19.59
CA ALA A 53 4.40 1.84 -18.76
C ALA A 53 4.43 2.59 -17.43
N PHE A 54 5.58 2.65 -16.75
CA PHE A 54 5.72 3.44 -15.52
C PHE A 54 5.69 4.95 -15.78
N ALA A 55 6.23 5.41 -16.92
CA ALA A 55 6.12 6.82 -17.29
C ALA A 55 4.65 7.22 -17.49
N LEU A 56 3.87 6.42 -18.22
CA LEU A 56 2.43 6.64 -18.39
C LEU A 56 1.69 6.62 -17.04
N SER A 57 1.97 5.63 -16.20
CA SER A 57 1.31 5.51 -14.90
C SER A 57 1.58 6.71 -14.00
N ARG A 58 2.80 7.25 -14.01
CA ARG A 58 3.14 8.45 -13.24
C ARG A 58 2.50 9.73 -13.83
N SER A 59 2.35 9.80 -15.14
CA SER A 59 1.83 11.01 -15.82
C SER A 59 0.37 11.32 -15.49
N VAL A 60 -0.40 10.33 -15.06
CA VAL A 60 -1.83 10.51 -14.71
C VAL A 60 -2.06 10.89 -13.24
N ILE A 61 -1.01 10.95 -12.41
CA ILE A 61 -1.14 11.39 -11.02
C ILE A 61 -1.65 12.85 -11.00
N GLY A 62 -2.65 13.13 -10.15
CA GLY A 62 -3.34 14.42 -10.08
C GLY A 62 -4.50 14.57 -11.08
N THR A 63 -4.60 13.71 -12.09
CA THR A 63 -5.73 13.74 -13.04
C THR A 63 -6.94 13.00 -12.49
N ARG A 64 -8.09 13.25 -13.09
CA ARG A 64 -9.36 12.57 -12.78
C ARG A 64 -9.74 11.68 -13.97
N PRO A 65 -9.81 10.33 -13.77
CA PRO A 65 -10.32 9.43 -14.78
C PRO A 65 -11.74 9.80 -15.20
N VAL A 66 -12.06 9.65 -16.48
CA VAL A 66 -13.39 9.93 -17.00
C VAL A 66 -14.39 8.93 -16.39
N ALA A 67 -15.45 9.46 -15.81
CA ALA A 67 -16.52 8.65 -15.25
C ALA A 67 -17.28 7.93 -16.37
N ARG A 68 -17.07 6.61 -16.48
CA ARG A 68 -17.79 5.73 -17.41
C ARG A 68 -18.75 4.85 -16.64
N VAL A 69 -19.86 4.49 -17.26
CA VAL A 69 -20.81 3.53 -16.72
C VAL A 69 -20.30 2.13 -17.04
N MET A 70 -20.17 1.32 -16.00
CA MET A 70 -19.78 -0.09 -16.04
C MET A 70 -20.86 -0.94 -15.37
N ARG A 71 -20.78 -2.25 -15.47
CA ARG A 71 -21.66 -3.15 -14.72
C ARG A 71 -20.89 -3.78 -13.57
N ASP A 72 -21.49 -3.77 -12.37
CA ASP A 72 -20.89 -4.46 -11.23
C ASP A 72 -21.11 -5.99 -11.34
N GLN A 73 -20.54 -6.74 -10.43
CA GLN A 73 -20.67 -8.20 -10.34
C GLN A 73 -22.13 -8.67 -10.17
N ASP A 74 -23.05 -7.76 -9.80
CA ASP A 74 -24.49 -8.06 -9.70
C ASP A 74 -25.27 -7.61 -10.92
N GLY A 75 -24.60 -7.10 -11.94
CA GLY A 75 -25.18 -6.62 -13.20
C GLY A 75 -25.76 -5.20 -13.13
N ARG A 76 -25.59 -4.50 -11.99
CA ARG A 76 -26.07 -3.12 -11.82
C ARG A 76 -25.15 -2.15 -12.53
N GLU A 77 -25.69 -1.11 -13.11
CA GLU A 77 -24.92 -0.03 -13.68
C GLU A 77 -24.31 0.81 -12.55
N VAL A 78 -23.01 1.03 -12.63
CA VAL A 78 -22.21 1.75 -11.64
C VAL A 78 -21.22 2.65 -12.36
N SER A 79 -21.08 3.88 -11.89
CA SER A 79 -20.08 4.83 -12.35
C SER A 79 -19.01 5.06 -11.27
N LEU A 80 -17.77 5.31 -11.68
CA LEU A 80 -16.71 5.72 -10.73
C LEU A 80 -17.07 7.00 -9.97
N ALA A 81 -17.97 7.82 -10.50
CA ALA A 81 -18.45 9.03 -9.82
C ALA A 81 -19.23 8.72 -8.53
N GLU A 82 -19.81 7.53 -8.40
CA GLU A 82 -20.56 7.12 -7.20
C GLU A 82 -19.67 6.87 -5.97
N PHE A 83 -18.38 6.66 -6.18
CA PHE A 83 -17.41 6.43 -5.10
C PHE A 83 -16.80 7.74 -4.57
N ARG A 84 -17.20 8.92 -5.09
CA ARG A 84 -16.72 10.20 -4.58
C ARG A 84 -17.17 10.45 -3.14
N GLY A 85 -16.46 11.33 -2.46
CA GLY A 85 -16.65 11.61 -1.03
C GLY A 85 -15.79 10.76 -0.11
N LYS A 86 -15.21 9.67 -0.62
CA LYS A 86 -14.28 8.80 0.11
C LYS A 86 -13.11 8.41 -0.79
N PRO A 87 -11.94 8.14 -0.22
CA PRO A 87 -10.83 7.55 -0.99
C PRO A 87 -11.25 6.25 -1.65
N LEU A 88 -10.70 5.99 -2.85
CA LEU A 88 -10.98 4.81 -3.64
C LEU A 88 -9.68 4.12 -4.05
N LEU A 89 -9.59 2.82 -3.80
CA LEU A 89 -8.55 1.96 -4.34
C LEU A 89 -9.06 1.31 -5.63
N VAL A 90 -8.29 1.43 -6.71
CA VAL A 90 -8.65 0.84 -8.02
C VAL A 90 -7.51 -0.05 -8.51
N ASN A 91 -7.82 -1.30 -8.85
CA ASN A 91 -6.89 -2.19 -9.53
C ASN A 91 -7.56 -2.82 -10.77
N PHE A 92 -6.73 -3.25 -11.73
CA PHE A 92 -7.16 -3.97 -12.91
C PHE A 92 -6.89 -5.45 -12.75
N ILE A 93 -7.83 -6.27 -13.18
CA ILE A 93 -7.73 -7.74 -13.14
C ILE A 93 -8.24 -8.33 -14.44
N TYR A 94 -7.87 -9.58 -14.75
CA TYR A 94 -8.59 -10.40 -15.71
C TYR A 94 -8.84 -11.81 -15.15
N THR A 95 -10.05 -12.31 -15.34
CA THR A 95 -10.51 -13.54 -14.68
C THR A 95 -9.83 -14.79 -15.22
N GLY A 96 -9.27 -14.72 -16.42
CA GLY A 96 -8.49 -15.80 -17.04
C GLY A 96 -7.06 -15.94 -16.54
N CYS A 97 -6.62 -15.11 -15.58
CA CYS A 97 -5.29 -15.19 -14.98
C CYS A 97 -5.21 -16.29 -13.92
N PHE A 98 -4.32 -17.25 -14.10
CA PHE A 98 -4.19 -18.38 -13.15
C PHE A 98 -3.08 -18.20 -12.10
N GLN A 99 -2.18 -17.24 -12.25
CA GLN A 99 -0.99 -17.10 -11.40
C GLN A 99 -0.95 -15.76 -10.63
N VAL A 100 -0.75 -14.65 -11.32
CA VAL A 100 -0.46 -13.36 -10.67
C VAL A 100 -1.70 -12.70 -10.08
N CYS A 101 -2.80 -12.60 -10.84
CA CYS A 101 -4.01 -11.92 -10.36
C CYS A 101 -4.61 -12.53 -9.06
N PRO A 102 -4.70 -13.88 -8.90
CA PRO A 102 -5.15 -14.47 -7.65
C PRO A 102 -4.24 -14.12 -6.46
N THR A 103 -2.92 -14.11 -6.65
CA THR A 103 -1.94 -13.77 -5.61
C THR A 103 -2.06 -12.30 -5.22
N THR A 104 -2.09 -11.42 -6.20
CA THR A 104 -2.24 -9.97 -6.03
C THR A 104 -3.58 -9.63 -5.36
N SER A 105 -4.69 -10.25 -5.80
CA SER A 105 -6.01 -10.02 -5.20
C SER A 105 -6.08 -10.50 -3.75
N ARG A 106 -5.44 -11.61 -3.40
CA ARG A 106 -5.36 -12.08 -2.01
C ARG A 106 -4.50 -11.18 -1.15
N ALA A 107 -3.36 -10.71 -1.66
CA ALA A 107 -2.51 -9.75 -0.96
C ALA A 107 -3.27 -8.44 -0.70
N LEU A 108 -3.95 -7.92 -1.72
CA LEU A 108 -4.79 -6.72 -1.58
C LEU A 108 -5.93 -6.94 -0.57
N ASN A 109 -6.60 -8.12 -0.58
CA ASN A 109 -7.65 -8.44 0.40
C ASN A 109 -7.11 -8.46 1.83
N GLY A 110 -5.93 -9.02 2.06
CA GLY A 110 -5.26 -8.99 3.36
C GLY A 110 -4.96 -7.56 3.82
N ALA A 111 -4.38 -6.74 2.95
CA ALA A 111 -4.11 -5.33 3.22
C ALA A 111 -5.41 -4.54 3.51
N VAL A 112 -6.45 -4.73 2.71
CA VAL A 112 -7.77 -4.09 2.90
C VAL A 112 -8.38 -4.46 4.26
N LYS A 113 -8.34 -5.73 4.65
CA LYS A 113 -8.84 -6.17 5.96
C LYS A 113 -8.10 -5.48 7.10
N ALA A 114 -6.77 -5.46 7.08
CA ALA A 114 -5.95 -4.77 8.08
C ALA A 114 -6.23 -3.26 8.14
N MET A 115 -6.38 -2.60 6.99
CA MET A 115 -6.72 -1.17 6.92
C MET A 115 -8.13 -0.90 7.44
N ARG A 116 -9.11 -1.76 7.16
CA ARG A 116 -10.50 -1.63 7.67
C ARG A 116 -10.58 -1.81 9.18
N GLU A 117 -9.83 -2.76 9.74
CA GLU A 117 -9.72 -2.92 11.21
C GLU A 117 -9.18 -1.66 11.88
N ARG A 118 -8.27 -0.95 11.21
CA ARG A 118 -7.61 0.22 11.79
C ARG A 118 -8.33 1.53 11.54
N PHE A 119 -8.75 1.78 10.29
CA PHE A 119 -9.34 3.05 9.87
C PHE A 119 -10.87 3.07 10.00
N GLY A 120 -11.49 1.90 10.07
CA GLY A 120 -12.93 1.72 10.02
C GLY A 120 -13.37 1.09 8.70
N SER A 121 -14.51 0.40 8.76
CA SER A 121 -15.01 -0.42 7.65
C SER A 121 -15.55 0.39 6.48
N ASP A 122 -15.82 1.68 6.66
CA ASP A 122 -16.51 2.53 5.68
C ASP A 122 -15.73 3.79 5.29
N GLN A 123 -14.43 3.86 5.62
CA GLN A 123 -13.61 5.05 5.38
C GLN A 123 -13.09 5.16 3.95
N PHE A 124 -13.11 4.09 3.18
CA PHE A 124 -12.66 4.05 1.78
C PHE A 124 -13.39 2.94 1.02
N ASN A 125 -13.36 3.01 -0.30
CA ASN A 125 -13.93 2.01 -1.19
C ASN A 125 -12.86 1.30 -2.00
N ILE A 126 -13.21 0.13 -2.58
CA ILE A 126 -12.34 -0.65 -3.43
C ILE A 126 -13.08 -1.03 -4.71
N VAL A 127 -12.40 -0.92 -5.85
CA VAL A 127 -12.91 -1.32 -7.15
C VAL A 127 -11.85 -2.17 -7.86
N SER A 128 -12.24 -3.35 -8.33
CA SER A 128 -11.46 -4.15 -9.27
C SER A 128 -12.13 -4.12 -10.64
N ILE A 129 -11.39 -3.70 -11.67
CA ILE A 129 -11.92 -3.54 -13.04
C ILE A 129 -11.42 -4.69 -13.89
N GLY A 130 -12.34 -5.48 -14.46
CA GLY A 130 -12.05 -6.53 -15.42
C GLY A 130 -11.75 -5.94 -16.79
N PHE A 131 -10.54 -6.17 -17.33
CA PHE A 131 -10.13 -5.53 -18.59
C PHE A 131 -10.11 -6.46 -19.80
N ASP A 132 -10.24 -7.78 -19.62
CA ASP A 132 -10.34 -8.75 -20.73
C ASP A 132 -11.81 -8.95 -21.15
N GLN A 133 -12.33 -8.02 -21.92
CA GLN A 133 -13.71 -8.10 -22.40
C GLN A 133 -13.82 -8.89 -23.71
N PRO A 134 -14.87 -9.72 -23.86
CA PRO A 134 -16.04 -9.89 -22.97
C PRO A 134 -15.85 -10.96 -21.88
N THR A 135 -14.67 -11.55 -21.72
CA THR A 135 -14.39 -12.64 -20.76
C THR A 135 -14.70 -12.21 -19.32
N ASP A 136 -14.29 -11.00 -18.94
CA ASP A 136 -14.53 -10.42 -17.60
C ASP A 136 -15.95 -9.87 -17.45
N SER A 137 -16.93 -10.71 -17.75
CA SER A 137 -18.35 -10.39 -17.55
C SER A 137 -18.69 -10.22 -16.06
N PRO A 138 -19.83 -9.57 -15.71
CA PRO A 138 -20.30 -9.50 -14.33
C PRO A 138 -20.35 -10.86 -13.64
N ALA A 139 -20.81 -11.90 -14.31
CA ALA A 139 -20.87 -13.26 -13.77
C ALA A 139 -19.47 -13.83 -13.50
N SER A 140 -18.52 -13.67 -14.42
CA SER A 140 -17.13 -14.11 -14.25
C SER A 140 -16.47 -13.39 -13.08
N LEU A 141 -16.68 -12.08 -12.94
CA LEU A 141 -16.16 -11.28 -11.85
C LEU A 141 -16.74 -11.69 -10.48
N ARG A 142 -18.03 -12.05 -10.43
CA ARG A 142 -18.64 -12.59 -9.20
C ARG A 142 -17.99 -13.92 -8.80
N ILE A 143 -17.79 -14.83 -9.73
CA ILE A 143 -17.14 -16.12 -9.50
C ILE A 143 -15.70 -15.88 -9.01
N TYR A 144 -14.97 -14.99 -9.67
CA TYR A 144 -13.61 -14.61 -9.29
C TYR A 144 -13.53 -14.08 -7.85
N ALA A 145 -14.40 -13.13 -7.47
CA ALA A 145 -14.48 -12.59 -6.11
C ALA A 145 -14.66 -13.71 -5.07
N GLY A 146 -15.57 -14.67 -5.35
CA GLY A 146 -15.81 -15.82 -4.48
C GLY A 146 -14.58 -16.75 -4.38
N GLN A 147 -13.91 -17.03 -5.48
CA GLN A 147 -12.68 -17.84 -5.51
C GLN A 147 -11.54 -17.19 -4.71
N GLN A 148 -11.42 -15.86 -4.74
CA GLN A 148 -10.43 -15.12 -3.96
C GLN A 148 -10.88 -14.84 -2.51
N ARG A 149 -12.07 -15.30 -2.08
CA ARG A 149 -12.65 -15.09 -0.75
C ARG A 149 -12.73 -13.61 -0.39
N ILE A 150 -13.09 -12.78 -1.37
CA ILE A 150 -13.29 -11.35 -1.19
C ILE A 150 -14.77 -11.13 -0.86
N ASP A 151 -15.06 -10.93 0.41
CA ASP A 151 -16.40 -10.73 0.99
C ASP A 151 -16.59 -9.33 1.58
N VAL A 152 -15.75 -8.38 1.17
CA VAL A 152 -15.71 -7.01 1.66
C VAL A 152 -16.87 -6.20 1.04
N SER A 153 -17.79 -5.69 1.85
CA SER A 153 -19.06 -5.06 1.43
C SER A 153 -18.89 -3.82 0.52
N ASN A 154 -17.81 -3.07 0.69
CA ASN A 154 -17.46 -1.89 -0.11
C ASN A 154 -16.41 -2.18 -1.19
N TRP A 155 -16.26 -3.43 -1.60
CA TRP A 155 -15.43 -3.84 -2.73
C TRP A 155 -16.32 -4.23 -3.91
N ARG A 156 -16.24 -3.49 -5.00
CA ARG A 156 -16.99 -3.73 -6.22
C ARG A 156 -16.07 -4.27 -7.32
N PHE A 157 -16.59 -5.20 -8.09
CA PHE A 157 -15.94 -5.72 -9.28
C PHE A 157 -16.69 -5.19 -10.49
N LEU A 158 -16.03 -4.42 -11.35
CA LEU A 158 -16.67 -3.71 -12.46
C LEU A 158 -16.24 -4.26 -13.81
N SER A 159 -17.23 -4.50 -14.67
CA SER A 159 -17.11 -4.92 -16.05
C SER A 159 -17.41 -3.73 -16.97
N PRO A 160 -16.40 -3.08 -17.58
CA PRO A 160 -16.60 -2.03 -18.57
C PRO A 160 -17.10 -2.62 -19.90
N ARG A 161 -17.57 -1.77 -20.80
CA ARG A 161 -17.73 -2.16 -22.21
C ARG A 161 -16.36 -2.39 -22.83
N GLY A 162 -16.25 -3.36 -23.75
CA GLY A 162 -14.96 -3.68 -24.39
C GLY A 162 -14.32 -2.47 -25.09
N GLU A 163 -15.12 -1.65 -25.73
CA GLU A 163 -14.72 -0.42 -26.42
C GLU A 163 -14.16 0.65 -25.47
N ASP A 164 -14.57 0.64 -24.21
CA ASP A 164 -14.13 1.60 -23.18
C ASP A 164 -12.80 1.20 -22.53
N VAL A 165 -12.40 -0.08 -22.59
CA VAL A 165 -11.21 -0.60 -21.90
C VAL A 165 -9.94 0.16 -22.25
N PRO A 166 -9.59 0.43 -23.53
CA PRO A 166 -8.35 1.14 -23.84
C PRO A 166 -8.32 2.57 -23.33
N ALA A 167 -9.46 3.25 -23.32
CA ALA A 167 -9.56 4.62 -22.81
C ALA A 167 -9.48 4.64 -21.27
N LEU A 168 -10.16 3.69 -20.63
CA LEU A 168 -10.13 3.52 -19.18
C LEU A 168 -8.71 3.17 -18.69
N ALA A 169 -8.01 2.26 -19.37
CA ALA A 169 -6.63 1.93 -19.08
C ALA A 169 -5.71 3.16 -19.16
N ARG A 170 -5.82 3.97 -20.22
CA ARG A 170 -5.05 5.23 -20.34
C ARG A 170 -5.36 6.22 -19.22
N ASP A 171 -6.62 6.38 -18.85
CA ASP A 171 -7.04 7.32 -17.79
C ASP A 171 -6.41 6.95 -16.44
N PHE A 172 -6.16 5.66 -16.18
CA PHE A 172 -5.49 5.15 -14.98
C PHE A 172 -3.98 4.94 -15.14
N GLY A 173 -3.42 5.21 -16.32
CA GLY A 173 -2.02 4.90 -16.62
C GLY A 173 -1.71 3.41 -16.49
N PHE A 174 -2.70 2.55 -16.76
CA PHE A 174 -2.57 1.10 -16.76
C PHE A 174 -2.16 0.63 -18.16
N SER A 175 -1.05 -0.08 -18.25
CA SER A 175 -0.54 -0.64 -19.49
C SER A 175 -0.70 -2.15 -19.50
N TYR A 176 -1.12 -2.67 -20.63
CA TYR A 176 -1.25 -4.11 -20.86
C TYR A 176 -0.98 -4.47 -22.33
N THR A 177 -0.46 -5.64 -22.56
CA THR A 177 -0.27 -6.22 -23.90
C THR A 177 -0.66 -7.69 -23.90
N ARG A 178 -1.23 -8.18 -25.02
CA ARG A 178 -1.60 -9.58 -25.14
C ARG A 178 -0.36 -10.45 -25.32
N SER A 179 -0.30 -11.56 -24.60
CA SER A 179 0.76 -12.57 -24.71
C SER A 179 0.16 -13.95 -25.05
N PRO A 180 0.97 -14.93 -25.44
CA PRO A 180 0.46 -16.30 -25.73
C PRO A 180 -0.22 -16.99 -24.57
N ILE A 181 0.05 -16.56 -23.32
CA ILE A 181 -0.48 -17.14 -22.08
C ILE A 181 -1.42 -16.19 -21.32
N GLY A 182 -1.92 -15.15 -21.99
CA GLY A 182 -2.82 -14.16 -21.37
C GLY A 182 -2.37 -12.73 -21.65
N PHE A 183 -2.08 -11.96 -20.60
CA PHE A 183 -1.63 -10.58 -20.74
C PHE A 183 -0.39 -10.33 -19.89
N ASP A 184 0.56 -9.58 -20.44
CA ASP A 184 1.55 -8.86 -19.67
C ASP A 184 1.01 -7.46 -19.36
N HIS A 185 1.07 -7.02 -18.11
CA HIS A 185 0.46 -5.77 -17.67
C HIS A 185 1.15 -5.19 -16.43
N THR A 186 0.99 -3.88 -16.22
CA THR A 186 1.43 -3.25 -14.98
C THR A 186 0.69 -3.82 -13.76
N LEU A 187 1.45 -4.23 -12.74
CA LEU A 187 0.89 -4.59 -11.44
C LEU A 187 0.81 -3.33 -10.60
N GLN A 188 -0.38 -2.73 -10.53
CA GLN A 188 -0.58 -1.46 -9.85
C GLN A 188 -1.94 -1.39 -9.14
N VAL A 189 -1.97 -0.60 -8.06
CA VAL A 189 -3.18 -0.10 -7.42
C VAL A 189 -3.14 1.42 -7.49
N SER A 190 -4.17 2.02 -8.06
CA SER A 190 -4.38 3.47 -8.08
C SER A 190 -5.15 3.87 -6.82
N ILE A 191 -4.63 4.83 -6.08
CA ILE A 191 -5.30 5.42 -4.93
C ILE A 191 -5.87 6.77 -5.37
N LEU A 192 -7.18 6.92 -5.30
CA LEU A 192 -7.89 8.15 -5.63
C LEU A 192 -8.31 8.87 -4.35
N ASP A 193 -8.31 10.19 -4.39
CA ASP A 193 -8.87 11.06 -3.35
C ASP A 193 -10.42 11.08 -3.38
N ALA A 194 -11.03 11.82 -2.45
CA ALA A 194 -12.48 11.96 -2.37
C ALA A 194 -13.10 12.65 -3.58
N GLU A 195 -12.33 13.48 -4.29
CA GLU A 195 -12.74 14.16 -5.51
C GLU A 195 -12.64 13.25 -6.74
N GLY A 196 -12.05 12.05 -6.59
CA GLY A 196 -11.82 11.08 -7.64
C GLY A 196 -10.59 11.38 -8.50
N ARG A 197 -9.59 12.11 -7.98
CA ARG A 197 -8.29 12.32 -8.63
C ARG A 197 -7.32 11.25 -8.20
N ILE A 198 -6.47 10.80 -9.09
CA ILE A 198 -5.41 9.84 -8.78
C ILE A 198 -4.39 10.53 -7.88
N HIS A 199 -4.37 10.16 -6.60
CA HIS A 199 -3.44 10.67 -5.61
C HIS A 199 -2.07 9.98 -5.70
N ARG A 200 -2.09 8.65 -5.87
CA ARG A 200 -0.86 7.83 -5.92
C ARG A 200 -1.06 6.55 -6.71
N GLN A 201 0.02 6.10 -7.34
CA GLN A 201 0.13 4.75 -7.91
C GLN A 201 1.04 3.90 -7.01
N VAL A 202 0.58 2.71 -6.68
CA VAL A 202 1.36 1.72 -5.89
C VAL A 202 1.59 0.50 -6.77
N TYR A 203 2.86 0.07 -6.89
CA TYR A 203 3.26 -0.98 -7.80
C TYR A 203 3.68 -2.24 -7.05
N GLY A 204 3.59 -3.38 -7.72
CA GLY A 204 4.03 -4.69 -7.25
C GLY A 204 2.91 -5.71 -7.17
N ASP A 205 3.26 -6.93 -6.79
CA ASP A 205 2.37 -8.08 -6.62
C ASP A 205 2.00 -8.35 -5.16
N ALA A 206 2.80 -7.85 -4.23
CA ALA A 206 2.64 -7.99 -2.79
C ALA A 206 2.26 -6.65 -2.16
N PHE A 207 1.02 -6.21 -2.38
CA PHE A 207 0.52 -4.98 -1.77
C PHE A 207 0.45 -5.14 -0.25
N GLY A 208 1.40 -4.51 0.45
CA GLY A 208 1.40 -4.44 1.90
C GLY A 208 0.43 -3.37 2.42
N ALA A 209 -0.02 -3.56 3.66
CA ALA A 209 -0.84 -2.54 4.32
C ALA A 209 -0.05 -1.24 4.58
N ASP A 210 1.27 -1.26 4.56
CA ASP A 210 2.17 -0.11 4.64
C ASP A 210 2.15 0.73 3.36
N SER A 211 2.32 0.09 2.19
CA SER A 211 2.41 0.77 0.90
C SER A 211 1.08 1.43 0.48
N LEU A 212 -0.05 0.81 0.83
CA LEU A 212 -1.40 1.34 0.59
C LEU A 212 -1.92 2.18 1.75
N GLY A 213 -1.61 1.78 2.97
CA GLY A 213 -2.20 2.35 4.17
C GLY A 213 -1.73 3.75 4.50
N GLU A 214 -0.46 4.08 4.28
CA GLU A 214 0.04 5.42 4.59
C GLU A 214 -0.57 6.52 3.69
N PRO A 215 -0.61 6.36 2.34
CA PRO A 215 -1.33 7.31 1.49
C PRO A 215 -2.82 7.38 1.81
N LEU A 216 -3.44 6.23 2.08
CA LEU A 216 -4.86 6.18 2.42
C LEU A 216 -5.16 6.87 3.75
N LYS A 217 -4.31 6.67 4.77
CA LYS A 217 -4.39 7.36 6.06
C LYS A 217 -4.36 8.89 5.90
N GLN A 218 -3.46 9.39 5.05
CA GLN A 218 -3.35 10.83 4.77
C GLN A 218 -4.63 11.39 4.13
N LEU A 219 -5.22 10.67 3.17
CA LEU A 219 -6.47 11.07 2.52
C LEU A 219 -7.65 11.03 3.49
N ILE A 220 -7.78 9.98 4.29
CA ILE A 220 -8.85 9.86 5.29
C ILE A 220 -8.72 10.98 6.34
N ALA A 221 -7.52 11.24 6.86
CA ALA A 221 -7.27 12.31 7.81
C ALA A 221 -7.56 13.70 7.22
N GLY A 222 -7.17 13.93 5.96
CA GLY A 222 -7.46 15.17 5.23
C GLY A 222 -8.96 15.42 5.06
N ASN A 223 -9.71 14.41 4.64
CA ASN A 223 -11.17 14.50 4.49
C ASN A 223 -11.87 14.74 5.83
N MET A 224 -11.43 14.06 6.89
CA MET A 224 -11.95 14.27 8.23
C MET A 224 -11.68 15.70 8.76
N LEU A 225 -10.59 16.37 8.35
CA LEU A 225 -10.31 17.75 8.72
C LEU A 225 -11.29 18.75 8.09
N ALA A 226 -11.84 18.43 6.93
CA ALA A 226 -12.83 19.27 6.25
C ALA A 226 -14.24 19.19 6.89
N ASP A 227 -14.58 18.12 7.60
CA ASP A 227 -15.93 17.81 8.08
C ASP A 227 -16.01 17.71 9.61
N THR A 228 -15.31 18.60 10.37
CA THR A 228 -15.24 18.51 11.84
C THR A 228 -16.49 19.01 12.53
N GLN A 229 -17.24 18.12 13.16
CA GLN A 229 -18.42 18.48 13.98
C GLN A 229 -18.40 17.99 15.44
N GLY A 230 -17.32 17.37 15.96
CA GLY A 230 -17.31 16.91 17.35
C GLY A 230 -15.96 16.46 17.92
N LEU A 231 -15.89 16.34 19.25
CA LEU A 231 -14.73 15.84 19.99
C LEU A 231 -14.45 14.35 19.68
N ASP A 232 -15.48 13.56 19.44
CA ASP A 232 -15.35 12.13 19.13
C ASP A 232 -14.65 11.92 17.78
N ASP A 233 -14.95 12.77 16.80
CA ASP A 233 -14.25 12.79 15.51
C ASP A 233 -12.79 13.18 15.68
N LEU A 234 -12.47 14.12 16.55
CA LEU A 234 -11.08 14.52 16.85
C LEU A 234 -10.29 13.37 17.47
N ILE A 235 -10.89 12.65 18.41
CA ILE A 235 -10.26 11.48 19.04
C ILE A 235 -10.02 10.36 18.00
N GLY A 236 -11.00 10.09 17.15
CA GLY A 236 -10.87 9.13 16.04
C GLY A 236 -9.71 9.47 15.11
N ARG A 237 -9.52 10.75 14.77
CA ARG A 237 -8.42 11.26 13.93
C ARG A 237 -7.06 11.06 14.55
N VAL A 238 -6.90 11.46 15.82
CA VAL A 238 -5.66 11.24 16.56
C VAL A 238 -5.30 9.77 16.56
N ARG A 239 -6.28 8.89 16.75
CA ARG A 239 -6.08 7.45 16.71
C ARG A 239 -5.62 6.94 15.34
N ILE A 240 -6.15 7.46 14.24
CA ILE A 240 -5.74 7.11 12.87
C ILE A 240 -4.34 7.65 12.58
N LEU A 241 -4.07 8.92 12.88
CA LEU A 241 -2.78 9.55 12.63
C LEU A 241 -1.64 8.90 13.43
N CYS A 242 -1.90 8.47 14.67
CA CYS A 242 -0.92 7.78 15.53
C CYS A 242 -0.78 6.28 15.23
N SER A 243 -1.32 5.77 14.11
CA SER A 243 -1.14 4.38 13.74
C SER A 243 0.09 4.18 12.86
N VAL A 244 0.95 3.24 13.27
CA VAL A 244 2.13 2.81 12.52
C VAL A 244 1.94 1.35 12.13
N TYR A 245 2.21 1.03 10.87
CA TYR A 245 2.19 -0.34 10.39
C TYR A 245 3.45 -1.07 10.86
N ASP A 246 3.28 -2.25 11.45
CA ASP A 246 4.38 -3.15 11.84
C ASP A 246 4.51 -4.27 10.79
N PRO A 247 5.55 -4.24 9.95
CA PRO A 247 5.72 -5.22 8.88
C PRO A 247 6.02 -6.63 9.41
N LEU A 248 6.52 -6.77 10.63
CA LEU A 248 6.83 -8.07 11.23
C LEU A 248 5.56 -8.81 11.67
N THR A 249 4.57 -8.07 12.16
CA THR A 249 3.30 -8.66 12.63
C THR A 249 2.17 -8.53 11.60
N GLY A 250 2.37 -7.77 10.53
CA GLY A 250 1.35 -7.48 9.52
C GLY A 250 0.17 -6.66 10.03
N LYS A 251 0.32 -5.98 11.16
CA LYS A 251 -0.78 -5.24 11.83
C LYS A 251 -0.40 -3.79 12.09
N TYR A 252 -1.41 -2.93 12.16
CA TYR A 252 -1.25 -1.58 12.66
C TYR A 252 -1.20 -1.57 14.19
N ARG A 253 -0.20 -0.89 14.76
CA ARG A 253 -0.11 -0.61 16.20
C ARG A 253 -0.23 0.88 16.46
N THR A 254 -0.68 1.24 17.65
CA THR A 254 -0.70 2.64 18.08
C THR A 254 0.71 3.05 18.48
N ASP A 255 1.23 4.12 17.89
CA ASP A 255 2.45 4.77 18.37
C ASP A 255 2.08 5.74 19.52
N TYR A 256 2.62 5.45 20.68
CA TYR A 256 2.35 6.28 21.88
C TYR A 256 3.28 7.49 22.01
N THR A 257 4.27 7.64 21.12
CA THR A 257 5.25 8.74 21.18
C THR A 257 4.55 10.08 21.15
N LEU A 258 3.60 10.30 20.25
CA LEU A 258 2.82 11.54 20.15
C LEU A 258 2.02 11.82 21.43
N TYR A 259 1.46 10.79 22.07
CA TYR A 259 0.69 10.95 23.32
C TYR A 259 1.61 11.39 24.46
N VAL A 260 2.83 10.86 24.53
CA VAL A 260 3.83 11.23 25.54
C VAL A 260 4.30 12.67 25.31
N GLU A 261 4.57 13.04 24.07
CA GLU A 261 4.96 14.42 23.71
C GLU A 261 3.85 15.44 24.04
N LEU A 262 2.61 15.11 23.68
CA LEU A 262 1.46 15.98 23.96
C LEU A 262 1.22 16.12 25.48
N ALA A 263 1.27 15.02 26.22
CA ALA A 263 1.11 15.02 27.66
C ALA A 263 2.24 15.82 28.35
N GLY A 264 3.49 15.67 27.89
CA GLY A 264 4.64 16.46 28.34
C GLY A 264 4.46 17.95 28.07
N GLY A 265 4.03 18.31 26.87
CA GLY A 265 3.74 19.71 26.49
C GLY A 265 2.64 20.34 27.34
N ILE A 266 1.51 19.63 27.54
CA ILE A 266 0.40 20.10 28.39
C ILE A 266 0.86 20.28 29.83
N THR A 267 1.59 19.30 30.37
CA THR A 267 2.12 19.35 31.73
C THR A 267 3.05 20.55 31.91
N PHE A 268 3.93 20.83 30.95
CA PHE A 268 4.83 21.98 30.96
C PHE A 268 4.06 23.31 30.96
N VAL A 269 3.05 23.44 30.07
CA VAL A 269 2.21 24.65 30.00
C VAL A 269 1.45 24.86 31.30
N LEU A 270 0.88 23.82 31.90
CA LEU A 270 0.17 23.91 33.18
C LEU A 270 1.12 24.32 34.32
N ALA A 271 2.33 23.77 34.36
CA ALA A 271 3.34 24.14 35.34
C ALA A 271 3.76 25.63 35.20
N MET A 272 3.98 26.10 33.97
CA MET A 272 4.28 27.51 33.68
C MET A 272 3.14 28.45 34.10
N LEU A 273 1.90 28.08 33.78
CA LEU A 273 0.72 28.86 34.20
C LEU A 273 0.57 28.89 35.72
N TRP A 274 0.75 27.77 36.39
CA TRP A 274 0.71 27.71 37.86
C TRP A 274 1.80 28.57 38.49
N PHE A 275 3.03 28.51 37.97
CA PHE A 275 4.12 29.35 38.43
C PHE A 275 3.81 30.84 38.23
N ALA A 276 3.36 31.24 37.02
CA ALA A 276 3.01 32.63 36.73
C ALA A 276 1.89 33.16 37.64
N LEU A 277 0.84 32.32 37.84
CA LEU A 277 -0.27 32.69 38.75
C LEU A 277 0.18 32.78 40.21
N SER A 278 1.03 31.86 40.67
CA SER A 278 1.55 31.87 42.04
C SER A 278 2.41 33.10 42.29
N GLU A 279 3.29 33.44 41.33
CA GLU A 279 4.13 34.65 41.41
C GLU A 279 3.28 35.93 41.40
N TRP A 280 2.28 36.01 40.51
CA TRP A 280 1.35 37.14 40.47
C TRP A 280 0.56 37.29 41.76
N ARG A 281 0.10 36.22 42.40
CA ARG A 281 -0.59 36.22 43.69
C ARG A 281 0.35 36.65 44.80
N ASN A 282 1.59 36.23 44.82
CA ASN A 282 2.59 36.61 45.80
C ASN A 282 2.91 38.10 45.69
N ARG A 283 3.14 38.64 44.49
CA ARG A 283 3.38 40.07 44.26
C ARG A 283 2.19 40.93 44.69
N ARG A 284 0.94 40.46 44.47
CA ARG A 284 -0.24 41.18 44.97
C ARG A 284 -0.35 41.19 46.49
N ARG A 285 0.01 40.08 47.17
CA ARG A 285 0.05 40.02 48.63
C ARG A 285 1.11 40.98 49.23
N SER A 286 2.31 41.00 48.68
CA SER A 286 3.39 41.87 49.11
C SER A 286 3.04 43.34 48.96
N ARG A 287 2.37 43.76 47.88
CA ARG A 287 1.89 45.14 47.69
C ARG A 287 0.81 45.54 48.68
N ARG A 288 -0.06 44.63 49.10
CA ARG A 288 -1.09 44.93 50.13
C ARG A 288 -0.47 45.10 51.52
N MET A 289 0.57 44.35 51.86
CA MET A 289 1.30 44.51 53.15
C MET A 289 2.19 45.75 53.21
N ALA A 290 2.59 46.32 52.08
CA ALA A 290 3.37 47.53 52.03
C ALA A 290 2.55 48.84 52.04
N MET A 291 1.22 48.77 51.96
CA MET A 291 0.29 49.88 51.95
C MET A 291 -0.59 49.99 53.23
N GLY A 292 -0.46 49.09 54.18
CA GLY A 292 -1.12 49.08 55.48
C GLY A 292 -0.07 49.23 56.59
#